data_dbdf968ad55b87abbaf2240dbaf4fea7
#
_entry.id   dbdf968ad55b87abbaf2240dbaf4fea7
#
_cell.length_a   1.000
_cell.length_b   1.000
_cell.length_c   1.000
_cell.angle_alpha   90.00
_cell.angle_beta   90.00
_cell.angle_gamma   90.00
#
_symmetry.space_group_name_H-M   'P 1'
#
loop_
_entity.id
_entity.type
_entity.pdbx_description
1 polymer ?
#
loop_
_entity_poly.entity_id
_entity_poly.type
_entity_poly.pdbx_seq_one_letter_code
_entity_poly.pdbx_strand_id
1 'polypeptide(L)'
;TETTCLSSIWMTDEETERYFRIHGRPQDFAPLAPGEIAFYDGLIEVDLSAIEPMIALPCHPSKAYKLSDVIANPYDTLKNSDIDLTGKITPDGKIRVDQGIIAGCAGGTFDNICAAADILGDAGIGNNAFSLSIYPGSQPVMSAILKNGVASRLISAGATLRTAFCGPCFGAGDVPAHGGFSIRHTTRNFPHREGSKASEGQIAAVALMDARSIAATAKNGGILTSALSLDVEYGDYEYTFDDRSYRARVYNGWGNPKPETPLVYGPNITDWPDFDPLGEHL
;
A
#
# COMPACT_ATOMS: atom_id res chain seq x y z
N THR A 1 13.99 2.20 -0.21
CA THR A 1 14.03 3.14 0.95
C THR A 1 14.24 2.40 2.26
N GLU A 2 13.48 1.31 2.51
CA GLU A 2 13.56 0.57 3.76
C GLU A 2 14.86 -0.26 3.88
N THR A 3 15.54 -0.53 2.78
CA THR A 3 16.88 -1.13 2.77
C THR A 3 17.99 -0.11 3.03
N THR A 4 17.65 1.16 3.28
CA THR A 4 18.57 2.29 3.47
C THR A 4 19.43 2.63 2.25
N CYS A 5 19.10 2.10 1.08
CA CYS A 5 19.77 2.46 -0.17
C CYS A 5 19.51 3.92 -0.55
N LEU A 6 20.55 4.59 -1.04
CA LEU A 6 20.44 5.97 -1.51
C LEU A 6 19.57 6.06 -2.76
N SER A 7 19.67 5.07 -3.65
CA SER A 7 18.95 5.00 -4.92
C SER A 7 18.74 3.56 -5.34
N SER A 8 17.85 3.32 -6.29
CA SER A 8 17.72 2.04 -7.00
C SER A 8 17.45 2.28 -8.47
N ILE A 9 18.05 1.46 -9.32
CA ILE A 9 17.87 1.48 -10.77
C ILE A 9 17.41 0.09 -11.19
N TRP A 10 16.33 0.05 -11.96
CA TRP A 10 15.73 -1.18 -12.42
C TRP A 10 15.90 -1.31 -13.93
N MET A 11 16.17 -2.51 -14.40
CA MET A 11 16.08 -2.80 -15.82
C MET A 11 14.63 -2.62 -16.29
N THR A 12 14.49 -2.09 -17.49
CA THR A 12 13.17 -1.99 -18.11
C THR A 12 12.79 -3.32 -18.75
N ASP A 13 11.50 -3.57 -18.83
CA ASP A 13 10.88 -4.76 -19.41
C ASP A 13 9.68 -4.38 -20.30
N GLU A 14 8.98 -5.37 -20.80
CA GLU A 14 7.79 -5.22 -21.63
C GLU A 14 6.64 -4.52 -20.87
N GLU A 15 6.54 -4.72 -19.55
CA GLU A 15 5.54 -4.06 -18.72
C GLU A 15 5.85 -2.57 -18.55
N THR A 16 7.11 -2.21 -18.48
CA THR A 16 7.55 -0.80 -18.48
C THR A 16 7.17 -0.14 -19.80
N GLU A 17 7.40 -0.79 -20.95
CA GLU A 17 6.97 -0.28 -22.25
C GLU A 17 5.45 -0.15 -22.34
N ARG A 18 4.71 -1.18 -21.87
CA ARG A 18 3.24 -1.17 -21.82
C ARG A 18 2.71 -0.01 -20.97
N TYR A 19 3.36 0.26 -19.84
CA TYR A 19 3.01 1.40 -18.98
C TYR A 19 3.08 2.73 -19.73
N PHE A 20 4.17 3.00 -20.46
CA PHE A 20 4.30 4.22 -21.25
C PHE A 20 3.22 4.30 -22.35
N ARG A 21 2.91 3.19 -22.99
CA ARG A 21 1.88 3.10 -24.03
C ARG A 21 0.47 3.42 -23.49
N ILE A 22 0.11 2.83 -22.35
CA ILE A 22 -1.18 3.08 -21.68
C ILE A 22 -1.31 4.55 -21.29
N HIS A 23 -0.22 5.20 -20.89
CA HIS A 23 -0.21 6.61 -20.50
C HIS A 23 -0.08 7.57 -21.69
N GLY A 24 -0.17 7.08 -22.93
CA GLY A 24 -0.11 7.90 -24.15
C GLY A 24 1.27 8.50 -24.43
N ARG A 25 2.34 7.90 -23.90
CA ARG A 25 3.72 8.37 -23.99
C ARG A 25 4.68 7.29 -24.51
N PRO A 26 4.32 6.50 -25.54
CA PRO A 26 5.20 5.41 -26.03
C PRO A 26 6.57 5.90 -26.49
N GLN A 27 6.65 7.16 -26.96
CA GLN A 27 7.89 7.77 -27.43
C GLN A 27 8.90 8.07 -26.30
N ASP A 28 8.43 8.10 -25.05
CA ASP A 28 9.27 8.38 -23.87
C ASP A 28 9.91 7.11 -23.30
N PHE A 29 9.51 5.94 -23.80
CA PHE A 29 10.13 4.69 -23.41
C PHE A 29 11.55 4.59 -24.00
N ALA A 30 12.51 4.33 -23.13
CA ALA A 30 13.87 4.01 -23.53
C ALA A 30 14.33 2.77 -22.76
N PRO A 31 14.83 1.73 -23.44
CA PRO A 31 15.40 0.57 -22.77
C PRO A 31 16.54 0.97 -21.83
N LEU A 32 16.50 0.45 -20.60
CA LEU A 32 17.55 0.64 -19.61
C LEU A 32 18.04 -0.71 -19.13
N ALA A 33 19.32 -0.96 -19.29
CA ALA A 33 20.01 -2.14 -18.81
C ALA A 33 21.47 -1.79 -18.50
N PRO A 34 22.16 -2.61 -17.69
CA PRO A 34 23.61 -2.49 -17.55
C PRO A 34 24.30 -2.58 -18.91
N GLY A 35 25.45 -1.90 -19.06
CA GLY A 35 26.30 -2.07 -20.24
C GLY A 35 26.87 -3.49 -20.35
N GLU A 36 27.60 -3.77 -21.46
CA GLU A 36 28.20 -5.06 -21.71
C GLU A 36 29.10 -5.55 -20.54
N ILE A 37 29.75 -4.62 -19.87
CA ILE A 37 30.49 -4.87 -18.63
C ILE A 37 30.01 -3.92 -17.54
N ALA A 38 29.58 -4.47 -16.42
CA ALA A 38 29.17 -3.72 -15.24
C ALA A 38 29.83 -4.31 -13.98
N PHE A 39 30.30 -3.43 -13.08
CA PHE A 39 30.94 -3.83 -11.84
C PHE A 39 30.02 -3.53 -10.66
N TYR A 40 29.93 -4.47 -9.75
CA TYR A 40 29.09 -4.37 -8.54
C TYR A 40 29.91 -4.82 -7.32
N ASP A 41 29.64 -4.22 -6.18
CA ASP A 41 30.29 -4.61 -4.91
C ASP A 41 29.76 -5.94 -4.37
N GLY A 42 28.59 -6.35 -4.78
CA GLY A 42 27.98 -7.62 -4.37
C GLY A 42 26.75 -7.98 -5.20
N LEU A 43 26.31 -9.21 -5.00
CA LEU A 43 25.11 -9.76 -5.64
C LEU A 43 24.18 -10.35 -4.57
N ILE A 44 22.90 -10.03 -4.67
CA ILE A 44 21.83 -10.69 -3.92
C ILE A 44 20.87 -11.28 -4.94
N GLU A 45 20.74 -12.61 -4.92
CA GLU A 45 19.80 -13.32 -5.79
C GLU A 45 18.56 -13.73 -4.99
N VAL A 46 17.38 -13.41 -5.51
CA VAL A 46 16.10 -13.72 -4.89
C VAL A 46 15.23 -14.44 -5.92
N ASP A 47 14.95 -15.71 -5.67
CA ASP A 47 13.98 -16.47 -6.47
C ASP A 47 12.55 -16.07 -6.07
N LEU A 48 11.90 -15.26 -6.90
CA LEU A 48 10.54 -14.78 -6.66
C LEU A 48 9.51 -15.92 -6.68
N SER A 49 9.78 -17.05 -7.36
CA SER A 49 8.87 -18.19 -7.40
C SER A 49 8.82 -18.97 -6.07
N ALA A 50 9.85 -18.83 -5.24
CA ALA A 50 9.93 -19.43 -3.92
C ALA A 50 9.31 -18.57 -2.80
N ILE A 51 8.87 -17.35 -3.13
CA ILE A 51 8.27 -16.45 -2.14
C ILE A 51 6.79 -16.77 -1.97
N GLU A 52 6.37 -16.92 -0.73
CA GLU A 52 4.97 -17.01 -0.33
C GLU A 52 4.49 -15.72 0.34
N PRO A 53 3.18 -15.51 0.58
CA PRO A 53 2.68 -14.35 1.31
C PRO A 53 3.38 -14.16 2.66
N MET A 54 3.84 -12.94 2.90
CA MET A 54 4.58 -12.55 4.09
C MET A 54 3.77 -11.57 4.93
N ILE A 55 4.06 -11.53 6.23
CA ILE A 55 3.57 -10.51 7.14
C ILE A 55 4.75 -9.90 7.90
N ALA A 56 4.86 -8.57 7.89
CA ALA A 56 5.82 -7.87 8.73
C ALA A 56 5.12 -7.38 10.00
N LEU A 57 5.48 -7.99 11.14
CA LEU A 57 4.86 -7.67 12.43
C LEU A 57 5.30 -6.29 12.96
N PRO A 58 4.54 -5.65 13.85
CA PRO A 58 4.94 -4.40 14.47
C PRO A 58 6.29 -4.54 15.21
N CYS A 59 7.18 -3.53 15.22
CA CYS A 59 6.97 -2.21 14.62
C CYS A 59 8.07 -1.90 13.60
N HIS A 60 8.44 -2.83 12.74
CA HIS A 60 9.45 -2.61 11.71
C HIS A 60 9.23 -3.53 10.49
N PRO A 61 9.42 -3.06 9.24
CA PRO A 61 9.24 -3.90 8.04
C PRO A 61 10.17 -5.12 7.98
N SER A 62 11.34 -5.09 8.64
CA SER A 62 12.27 -6.23 8.69
C SER A 62 11.80 -7.40 9.58
N LYS A 63 10.75 -7.21 10.38
CA LYS A 63 10.14 -8.30 11.17
C LYS A 63 9.18 -9.13 10.32
N ALA A 64 9.68 -9.57 9.17
CA ALA A 64 8.94 -10.31 8.17
C ALA A 64 8.98 -11.82 8.46
N TYR A 65 7.81 -12.43 8.45
CA TYR A 65 7.59 -13.85 8.63
C TYR A 65 6.73 -14.37 7.47
N LYS A 66 6.85 -15.65 7.16
CA LYS A 66 5.88 -16.31 6.29
C LYS A 66 4.51 -16.28 6.97
N LEU A 67 3.50 -15.88 6.24
CA LEU A 67 2.15 -15.80 6.79
C LEU A 67 1.64 -17.18 7.25
N SER A 68 2.05 -18.25 6.54
CA SER A 68 1.79 -19.63 6.91
C SER A 68 2.35 -20.00 8.29
N ASP A 69 3.59 -19.57 8.60
CA ASP A 69 4.24 -19.87 9.89
C ASP A 69 3.55 -19.13 11.03
N VAL A 70 3.16 -17.86 10.81
CA VAL A 70 2.42 -17.07 11.81
C VAL A 70 1.07 -17.69 12.13
N ILE A 71 0.35 -18.17 11.11
CA ILE A 71 -0.94 -18.83 11.29
C ILE A 71 -0.78 -20.17 12.02
N ALA A 72 0.28 -20.94 11.70
CA ALA A 72 0.54 -22.23 12.33
C ALA A 72 1.01 -22.12 13.78
N ASN A 73 1.75 -21.08 14.13
CA ASN A 73 2.36 -20.87 15.45
C ASN A 73 2.04 -19.48 16.03
N PRO A 74 0.76 -19.15 16.23
CA PRO A 74 0.32 -17.79 16.54
C PRO A 74 0.89 -17.27 17.86
N TYR A 75 0.94 -18.09 18.90
CA TYR A 75 1.36 -17.66 20.22
C TYR A 75 2.84 -17.24 20.25
N ASP A 76 3.73 -18.07 19.77
CA ASP A 76 5.17 -17.80 19.81
C ASP A 76 5.53 -16.60 18.92
N THR A 77 4.87 -16.46 17.78
CA THR A 77 5.13 -15.37 16.84
C THR A 77 4.60 -14.04 17.38
N LEU A 78 3.37 -13.99 17.87
CA LEU A 78 2.76 -12.75 18.35
C LEU A 78 3.33 -12.27 19.70
N LYS A 79 3.74 -13.19 20.55
CA LYS A 79 4.41 -12.87 21.83
C LYS A 79 5.76 -12.18 21.62
N ASN A 80 6.49 -12.56 20.58
CA ASN A 80 7.81 -12.02 20.26
C ASN A 80 7.77 -10.76 19.39
N SER A 81 6.59 -10.25 19.07
CA SER A 81 6.41 -8.94 18.44
C SER A 81 6.75 -7.81 19.43
N ASP A 82 7.15 -6.62 18.93
CA ASP A 82 7.41 -5.44 19.78
C ASP A 82 6.18 -5.00 20.61
N ILE A 83 5.02 -5.38 20.12
CA ILE A 83 3.74 -5.21 20.83
C ILE A 83 3.19 -6.61 21.07
N ASP A 84 2.91 -6.95 22.31
CA ASP A 84 2.29 -8.23 22.64
C ASP A 84 0.86 -8.29 22.04
N LEU A 85 0.71 -9.16 21.05
CA LEU A 85 -0.53 -9.40 20.34
C LEU A 85 -1.21 -10.73 20.72
N THR A 86 -0.74 -11.40 21.78
CA THR A 86 -1.33 -12.68 22.23
C THR A 86 -2.80 -12.57 22.60
N GLY A 87 -3.26 -11.40 23.03
CA GLY A 87 -4.68 -11.09 23.24
C GLY A 87 -5.55 -11.10 21.98
N LYS A 88 -4.93 -11.19 20.79
CA LYS A 88 -5.64 -11.36 19.51
C LYS A 88 -5.83 -12.83 19.09
N ILE A 89 -5.32 -13.77 19.88
CA ILE A 89 -5.53 -15.19 19.65
C ILE A 89 -6.90 -15.58 20.20
N THR A 90 -7.72 -16.13 19.34
CA THR A 90 -9.07 -16.62 19.70
C THR A 90 -8.97 -17.93 20.50
N PRO A 91 -10.04 -18.34 21.22
CA PRO A 91 -10.02 -19.60 21.97
C PRO A 91 -9.76 -20.85 21.12
N ASP A 92 -10.05 -20.79 19.82
CA ASP A 92 -9.76 -21.88 18.85
C ASP A 92 -8.37 -21.71 18.18
N GLY A 93 -7.51 -20.83 18.72
CA GLY A 93 -6.11 -20.69 18.31
C GLY A 93 -5.89 -19.89 17.03
N LYS A 94 -6.90 -19.17 16.54
CA LYS A 94 -6.76 -18.33 15.35
C LYS A 94 -6.41 -16.89 15.72
N ILE A 95 -5.86 -16.14 14.78
CA ILE A 95 -5.51 -14.73 14.97
C ILE A 95 -6.65 -13.85 14.47
N ARG A 96 -7.18 -13.00 15.36
CA ARG A 96 -8.18 -11.99 15.03
C ARG A 96 -7.51 -10.67 14.72
N VAL A 97 -7.87 -10.11 13.58
CA VAL A 97 -7.48 -8.77 13.11
C VAL A 97 -8.69 -7.85 13.23
N ASP A 98 -8.47 -6.59 13.57
CA ASP A 98 -9.56 -5.63 13.75
C ASP A 98 -9.77 -4.76 12.50
N GLN A 99 -8.71 -4.57 11.69
CA GLN A 99 -8.75 -3.68 10.54
C GLN A 99 -7.85 -4.17 9.42
N GLY A 100 -8.35 -4.13 8.20
CA GLY A 100 -7.59 -4.32 6.97
C GLY A 100 -7.53 -3.03 6.15
N ILE A 101 -6.37 -2.70 5.59
CA ILE A 101 -6.19 -1.52 4.73
C ILE A 101 -5.38 -1.89 3.49
N ILE A 102 -5.93 -1.56 2.33
CA ILE A 102 -5.24 -1.65 1.03
C ILE A 102 -5.07 -0.22 0.53
N ALA A 103 -3.84 0.31 0.52
CA ALA A 103 -3.66 1.74 0.35
C ALA A 103 -2.41 2.16 -0.42
N GLY A 104 -2.54 3.32 -1.05
CA GLY A 104 -1.46 4.13 -1.59
C GLY A 104 -0.72 3.49 -2.76
N CYS A 105 0.54 3.94 -2.95
CA CYS A 105 1.37 3.52 -4.08
C CYS A 105 1.79 2.04 -4.03
N ALA A 106 1.80 1.42 -2.85
CA ALA A 106 2.13 0.01 -2.69
C ALA A 106 0.91 -0.90 -2.85
N GLY A 107 -0.14 -0.67 -2.05
CA GLY A 107 -1.32 -1.53 -2.00
C GLY A 107 -2.43 -1.12 -2.96
N GLY A 108 -2.62 0.18 -3.19
CA GLY A 108 -3.74 0.73 -3.95
C GLY A 108 -3.58 0.68 -5.47
N THR A 109 -2.78 -0.22 -6.02
CA THR A 109 -2.65 -0.43 -7.46
C THR A 109 -3.95 -1.01 -8.03
N PHE A 110 -4.17 -0.78 -9.33
CA PHE A 110 -5.36 -1.26 -10.02
C PHE A 110 -5.54 -2.78 -9.85
N ASP A 111 -4.47 -3.55 -10.10
CA ASP A 111 -4.50 -5.01 -10.05
C ASP A 111 -4.76 -5.56 -8.64
N ASN A 112 -4.16 -4.93 -7.61
CA ASN A 112 -4.40 -5.30 -6.23
C ASN A 112 -5.85 -5.09 -5.81
N ILE A 113 -6.47 -3.98 -6.25
CA ILE A 113 -7.86 -3.67 -5.92
C ILE A 113 -8.81 -4.60 -6.66
N CYS A 114 -8.55 -4.90 -7.93
CA CYS A 114 -9.34 -5.88 -8.70
C CYS A 114 -9.25 -7.28 -8.07
N ALA A 115 -8.05 -7.74 -7.75
CA ALA A 115 -7.85 -9.02 -7.08
C ALA A 115 -8.54 -9.10 -5.70
N ALA A 116 -8.53 -8.01 -4.93
CA ALA A 116 -9.27 -7.95 -3.66
C ALA A 116 -10.78 -8.11 -3.86
N ALA A 117 -11.34 -7.49 -4.91
CA ALA A 117 -12.76 -7.65 -5.24
C ALA A 117 -13.11 -9.09 -5.66
N ASP A 118 -12.22 -9.77 -6.40
CA ASP A 118 -12.43 -11.16 -6.80
C ASP A 118 -12.36 -12.10 -5.59
N ILE A 119 -11.43 -11.89 -4.68
CA ILE A 119 -11.33 -12.67 -3.43
C ILE A 119 -12.57 -12.50 -2.58
N LEU A 120 -13.06 -11.26 -2.39
CA LEU A 120 -14.27 -11.00 -1.61
C LEU A 120 -15.50 -11.66 -2.27
N GLY A 121 -15.61 -11.55 -3.59
CA GLY A 121 -16.76 -12.06 -4.34
C GLY A 121 -18.08 -11.54 -3.76
N ASP A 122 -19.04 -12.42 -3.58
CA ASP A 122 -20.35 -12.11 -3.00
C ASP A 122 -20.41 -12.32 -1.47
N ALA A 123 -19.31 -12.76 -0.85
CA ALA A 123 -19.33 -13.16 0.57
C ALA A 123 -19.36 -11.97 1.53
N GLY A 124 -18.82 -10.82 1.12
CA GLY A 124 -18.68 -9.66 2.00
C GLY A 124 -17.63 -9.85 3.11
N ILE A 125 -17.47 -8.83 3.95
CA ILE A 125 -16.52 -8.80 5.07
C ILE A 125 -17.15 -9.22 6.41
N GLY A 126 -18.37 -9.68 6.39
CA GLY A 126 -19.13 -10.05 7.60
C GLY A 126 -19.73 -8.85 8.32
N ASN A 127 -20.38 -9.12 9.45
CA ASN A 127 -21.13 -8.15 10.27
C ASN A 127 -20.54 -7.98 11.67
N ASN A 128 -19.27 -8.32 11.86
CA ASN A 128 -18.54 -8.14 13.11
C ASN A 128 -17.81 -6.79 13.17
N ALA A 129 -16.90 -6.63 14.13
CA ALA A 129 -16.15 -5.38 14.32
C ALA A 129 -15.01 -5.16 13.31
N PHE A 130 -14.72 -6.12 12.42
CA PHE A 130 -13.68 -5.97 11.42
C PHE A 130 -14.06 -4.91 10.38
N SER A 131 -13.10 -4.10 9.98
CA SER A 131 -13.28 -3.09 8.92
C SER A 131 -12.26 -3.25 7.81
N LEU A 132 -12.66 -2.96 6.57
CA LEU A 132 -11.77 -2.93 5.40
C LEU A 132 -11.87 -1.56 4.73
N SER A 133 -10.75 -0.85 4.61
CA SER A 133 -10.66 0.39 3.85
C SER A 133 -9.72 0.24 2.66
N ILE A 134 -10.13 0.80 1.51
CA ILE A 134 -9.39 0.73 0.26
C ILE A 134 -9.15 2.15 -0.25
N TYR A 135 -7.88 2.49 -0.47
CA TYR A 135 -7.41 3.75 -1.00
C TYR A 135 -6.71 3.52 -2.34
N PRO A 136 -7.34 3.82 -3.47
CA PRO A 136 -6.66 3.73 -4.77
C PRO A 136 -5.39 4.58 -4.79
N GLY A 137 -4.37 4.12 -5.51
CA GLY A 137 -3.08 4.80 -5.58
C GLY A 137 -3.12 6.14 -6.30
N SER A 138 -4.16 6.39 -7.10
CA SER A 138 -4.35 7.64 -7.84
C SER A 138 -5.80 7.86 -8.26
N GLN A 139 -6.14 9.08 -8.67
CA GLN A 139 -7.46 9.37 -9.25
C GLN A 139 -7.74 8.60 -10.55
N PRO A 140 -6.79 8.40 -11.48
CA PRO A 140 -7.01 7.51 -12.62
C PRO A 140 -7.35 6.07 -12.23
N VAL A 141 -6.70 5.50 -11.21
CA VAL A 141 -7.05 4.17 -10.68
C VAL A 141 -8.47 4.16 -10.11
N MET A 142 -8.85 5.19 -9.33
CA MET A 142 -10.23 5.34 -8.84
C MET A 142 -11.23 5.38 -10.02
N SER A 143 -10.93 6.16 -11.05
CA SER A 143 -11.77 6.24 -12.24
C SER A 143 -11.90 4.88 -12.96
N ALA A 144 -10.81 4.13 -13.06
CA ALA A 144 -10.81 2.82 -13.71
C ALA A 144 -11.68 1.80 -12.95
N ILE A 145 -11.53 1.70 -11.63
CA ILE A 145 -12.32 0.76 -10.81
C ILE A 145 -13.81 1.15 -10.70
N LEU A 146 -14.13 2.44 -10.88
CA LEU A 146 -15.53 2.88 -11.01
C LEU A 146 -16.13 2.45 -12.34
N LYS A 147 -15.37 2.58 -13.44
CA LYS A 147 -15.84 2.25 -14.78
C LYS A 147 -16.03 0.74 -15.00
N ASN A 148 -15.15 -0.09 -14.46
CA ASN A 148 -15.23 -1.55 -14.61
C ASN A 148 -16.14 -2.24 -13.58
N GLY A 149 -16.77 -1.49 -12.66
CA GLY A 149 -17.69 -2.01 -11.67
C GLY A 149 -17.04 -2.61 -10.39
N VAL A 150 -15.71 -2.70 -10.34
CA VAL A 150 -14.98 -3.21 -9.17
C VAL A 150 -15.28 -2.40 -7.90
N ALA A 151 -15.38 -1.08 -8.01
CA ALA A 151 -15.75 -0.21 -6.90
C ALA A 151 -17.12 -0.57 -6.30
N SER A 152 -18.12 -0.86 -7.16
CA SER A 152 -19.45 -1.26 -6.72
C SER A 152 -19.42 -2.60 -5.98
N ARG A 153 -18.67 -3.58 -6.48
CA ARG A 153 -18.50 -4.90 -5.83
C ARG A 153 -17.90 -4.76 -4.44
N LEU A 154 -16.82 -3.96 -4.31
CA LEU A 154 -16.15 -3.71 -3.02
C LEU A 154 -17.08 -3.05 -2.01
N ILE A 155 -17.85 -2.02 -2.41
CA ILE A 155 -18.82 -1.36 -1.56
C ILE A 155 -19.93 -2.34 -1.14
N SER A 156 -20.43 -3.14 -2.07
CA SER A 156 -21.46 -4.16 -1.79
C SER A 156 -20.95 -5.24 -0.83
N ALA A 157 -19.65 -5.56 -0.87
CA ALA A 157 -19.01 -6.48 0.09
C ALA A 157 -18.83 -5.85 1.48
N GLY A 158 -19.10 -4.57 1.68
CA GLY A 158 -18.96 -3.85 2.95
C GLY A 158 -17.63 -3.13 3.15
N ALA A 159 -16.76 -3.09 2.13
CA ALA A 159 -15.53 -2.31 2.20
C ALA A 159 -15.81 -0.81 2.10
N THR A 160 -15.02 0.00 2.79
CA THR A 160 -15.06 1.47 2.67
C THR A 160 -14.09 1.91 1.59
N LEU A 161 -14.63 2.41 0.48
CA LEU A 161 -13.81 2.98 -0.59
C LEU A 161 -13.51 4.44 -0.27
N ARG A 162 -12.23 4.77 -0.23
CA ARG A 162 -11.70 6.11 0.04
C ARG A 162 -11.17 6.76 -1.22
N THR A 163 -10.94 8.06 -1.19
CA THR A 163 -10.21 8.77 -2.26
C THR A 163 -8.73 8.43 -2.23
N ALA A 164 -8.02 8.65 -3.34
CA ALA A 164 -6.57 8.49 -3.40
C ALA A 164 -5.89 9.40 -2.37
N PHE A 165 -5.29 8.79 -1.36
CA PHE A 165 -4.64 9.50 -0.26
C PHE A 165 -3.59 8.61 0.42
N CYS A 166 -2.44 9.16 0.74
CA CYS A 166 -1.33 8.45 1.39
C CYS A 166 -1.48 8.32 2.93
N GLY A 167 -2.60 8.77 3.49
CA GLY A 167 -2.84 8.88 4.93
C GLY A 167 -2.51 7.65 5.76
N PRO A 168 -2.97 6.45 5.38
CA PRO A 168 -2.67 5.24 6.15
C PRO A 168 -1.19 4.88 6.27
N CYS A 169 -0.32 5.42 5.41
CA CYS A 169 1.13 5.18 5.48
C CYS A 169 1.84 6.03 6.55
N PHE A 170 1.20 7.08 7.06
CA PHE A 170 1.79 8.00 8.04
C PHE A 170 0.86 8.37 9.22
N GLY A 171 -0.18 7.60 9.43
CA GLY A 171 -1.07 7.77 10.58
C GLY A 171 -2.14 8.86 10.44
N ALA A 172 -2.48 9.25 9.21
CA ALA A 172 -3.57 10.15 8.94
C ALA A 172 -4.71 9.43 8.21
N GLY A 173 -5.80 9.17 8.89
CA GLY A 173 -6.95 8.42 8.40
C GLY A 173 -6.83 6.91 8.67
N ASP A 174 -7.96 6.32 8.99
CA ASP A 174 -8.12 4.91 9.36
C ASP A 174 -7.10 4.44 10.43
N VAL A 175 -6.89 5.29 11.44
CA VAL A 175 -6.06 4.96 12.61
C VAL A 175 -6.71 3.80 13.36
N PRO A 176 -5.95 2.76 13.76
CA PRO A 176 -6.50 1.68 14.56
C PRO A 176 -7.03 2.18 15.90
N ALA A 177 -8.08 1.53 16.42
CA ALA A 177 -8.52 1.76 17.78
C ALA A 177 -7.40 1.41 18.78
N HIS A 178 -7.50 1.96 20.01
CA HIS A 178 -6.58 1.57 21.08
C HIS A 178 -6.60 0.06 21.31
N GLY A 179 -5.42 -0.56 21.31
CA GLY A 179 -5.26 -2.01 21.38
C GLY A 179 -5.70 -2.76 20.11
N GLY A 180 -5.99 -2.03 19.02
CA GLY A 180 -6.37 -2.63 17.74
C GLY A 180 -5.18 -3.21 16.99
N PHE A 181 -5.43 -4.31 16.26
CA PHE A 181 -4.50 -4.92 15.34
C PHE A 181 -4.93 -4.68 13.90
N SER A 182 -4.13 -3.93 13.15
CA SER A 182 -4.37 -3.57 11.76
C SER A 182 -3.37 -4.26 10.84
N ILE A 183 -3.85 -4.85 9.74
CA ILE A 183 -3.01 -5.37 8.66
C ILE A 183 -3.13 -4.45 7.45
N ARG A 184 -2.00 -4.08 6.85
CA ARG A 184 -1.98 -3.07 5.81
C ARG A 184 -1.07 -3.44 4.64
N HIS A 185 -1.54 -3.20 3.44
CA HIS A 185 -0.66 -3.08 2.29
C HIS A 185 -0.28 -1.62 2.12
N THR A 186 0.69 -1.20 2.90
CA THR A 186 1.33 0.12 2.89
C THR A 186 2.84 -0.09 2.94
N THR A 187 3.63 0.97 3.05
CA THR A 187 5.10 0.86 2.97
C THR A 187 5.79 0.71 4.32
N ARG A 188 5.14 1.08 5.44
CA ARG A 188 5.82 1.21 6.74
C ARG A 188 4.88 0.91 7.90
N ASN A 189 5.47 0.36 8.97
CA ASN A 189 4.81 0.08 10.24
C ASN A 189 5.69 0.45 11.45
N PHE A 190 6.45 1.52 11.33
CA PHE A 190 7.31 2.01 12.41
C PHE A 190 6.49 2.44 13.64
N PRO A 191 7.08 2.40 14.85
CA PRO A 191 6.41 2.81 16.07
C PRO A 191 5.95 4.28 16.00
N HIS A 192 4.86 4.60 16.68
CA HIS A 192 4.30 5.94 16.86
C HIS A 192 3.86 6.66 15.58
N ARG A 193 3.77 5.96 14.44
CA ARG A 193 3.29 6.56 13.19
C ARG A 193 1.78 6.57 13.03
N GLU A 194 1.10 5.61 13.67
CA GLU A 194 -0.31 5.32 13.42
C GLU A 194 -1.26 6.05 14.38
N GLY A 195 -0.91 7.28 14.76
CA GLY A 195 -1.71 8.07 15.69
C GLY A 195 -1.62 7.59 17.14
N SER A 196 -0.85 6.54 17.43
CA SER A 196 -0.58 6.14 18.79
C SER A 196 0.51 7.02 19.39
N LYS A 197 0.14 7.75 20.43
CA LYS A 197 1.11 8.52 21.22
C LYS A 197 1.45 7.73 22.46
N ALA A 198 2.69 7.28 22.58
CA ALA A 198 3.17 6.53 23.75
C ALA A 198 2.97 7.32 25.06
N SER A 199 3.09 8.65 25.01
CA SER A 199 2.84 9.55 26.13
C SER A 199 1.40 9.54 26.63
N GLU A 200 0.45 9.08 25.82
CA GLU A 200 -0.99 8.99 26.15
C GLU A 200 -1.41 7.55 26.42
N GLY A 201 -0.46 6.60 26.45
CA GLY A 201 -0.74 5.18 26.68
C GLY A 201 -1.50 4.50 25.54
N GLN A 202 -1.62 5.14 24.39
CA GLN A 202 -2.25 4.54 23.21
C GLN A 202 -1.35 3.50 22.57
N ILE A 203 -1.93 2.37 22.22
CA ILE A 203 -1.26 1.28 21.51
C ILE A 203 -2.02 1.02 20.21
N ALA A 204 -1.33 1.10 19.08
CA ALA A 204 -1.83 0.69 17.78
C ALA A 204 -0.81 -0.25 17.13
N ALA A 205 -1.21 -1.48 16.86
CA ALA A 205 -0.38 -2.48 16.23
C ALA A 205 -0.67 -2.54 14.74
N VAL A 206 0.34 -2.29 13.94
CA VAL A 206 0.25 -2.36 12.47
C VAL A 206 1.23 -3.38 11.94
N ALA A 207 0.73 -4.37 11.20
CA ALA A 207 1.52 -5.29 10.40
C ALA A 207 1.37 -4.97 8.91
N LEU A 208 2.43 -5.20 8.15
CA LEU A 208 2.38 -5.10 6.69
C LEU A 208 2.09 -6.46 6.07
N MET A 209 1.21 -6.49 5.08
CA MET A 209 0.82 -7.72 4.40
C MET A 209 0.33 -7.41 2.98
N ASP A 210 0.33 -8.39 2.10
CA ASP A 210 -0.15 -8.22 0.73
C ASP A 210 -1.67 -8.00 0.65
N ALA A 211 -2.13 -7.30 -0.40
CA ALA A 211 -3.53 -6.93 -0.58
C ALA A 211 -4.47 -8.14 -0.71
N ARG A 212 -4.00 -9.22 -1.34
CA ARG A 212 -4.80 -10.43 -1.54
C ARG A 212 -5.06 -11.14 -0.21
N SER A 213 -4.03 -11.28 0.64
CA SER A 213 -4.19 -11.88 1.97
C SER A 213 -4.98 -10.98 2.92
N ILE A 214 -4.93 -9.66 2.76
CA ILE A 214 -5.83 -8.74 3.47
C ILE A 214 -7.29 -8.99 3.06
N ALA A 215 -7.56 -9.12 1.76
CA ALA A 215 -8.90 -9.42 1.27
C ALA A 215 -9.39 -10.82 1.73
N ALA A 216 -8.50 -11.82 1.75
CA ALA A 216 -8.80 -13.14 2.29
C ALA A 216 -9.15 -13.10 3.78
N THR A 217 -8.40 -12.33 4.56
CA THR A 217 -8.69 -12.07 5.98
C THR A 217 -10.04 -11.37 6.15
N ALA A 218 -10.34 -10.39 5.32
CA ALA A 218 -11.62 -9.68 5.32
C ALA A 218 -12.78 -10.63 5.00
N LYS A 219 -12.66 -11.45 3.95
CA LYS A 219 -13.65 -12.49 3.59
C LYS A 219 -13.92 -13.46 4.74
N ASN A 220 -12.91 -13.76 5.54
CA ASN A 220 -13.00 -14.61 6.72
C ASN A 220 -13.33 -13.83 8.00
N GLY A 221 -14.00 -12.69 7.89
CA GLY A 221 -14.50 -11.91 9.02
C GLY A 221 -13.43 -11.41 9.98
N GLY A 222 -12.22 -11.12 9.48
CA GLY A 222 -11.09 -10.64 10.28
C GLY A 222 -10.24 -11.74 10.91
N ILE A 223 -10.43 -13.00 10.56
CA ILE A 223 -9.51 -14.08 10.93
C ILE A 223 -8.36 -14.10 9.93
N LEU A 224 -7.14 -13.95 10.43
CA LEU A 224 -5.93 -13.89 9.60
C LEU A 224 -5.85 -15.10 8.66
N THR A 225 -5.81 -14.81 7.37
CA THR A 225 -5.95 -15.84 6.31
C THR A 225 -5.00 -15.51 5.16
N SER A 226 -4.26 -16.50 4.68
CA SER A 226 -3.46 -16.41 3.47
C SER A 226 -4.34 -16.50 2.23
N ALA A 227 -4.08 -15.66 1.22
CA ALA A 227 -4.77 -15.76 -0.06
C ALA A 227 -4.54 -17.11 -0.76
N LEU A 228 -3.40 -17.77 -0.50
CA LEU A 228 -3.09 -19.09 -1.05
C LEU A 228 -4.00 -20.21 -0.51
N SER A 229 -4.72 -19.97 0.59
CA SER A 229 -5.67 -20.95 1.15
C SER A 229 -7.04 -20.92 0.47
N LEU A 230 -7.25 -19.99 -0.46
CA LEU A 230 -8.50 -19.80 -1.17
C LEU A 230 -8.36 -20.22 -2.63
N ASP A 231 -9.38 -20.90 -3.14
CA ASP A 231 -9.53 -21.13 -4.58
C ASP A 231 -10.29 -19.94 -5.17
N VAL A 232 -9.58 -19.07 -5.90
CA VAL A 232 -10.11 -17.83 -6.47
C VAL A 232 -9.82 -17.77 -7.95
N GLU A 233 -10.87 -17.60 -8.73
CA GLU A 233 -10.75 -17.26 -10.15
C GLU A 233 -10.61 -15.73 -10.26
N TYR A 234 -9.46 -15.27 -10.74
CA TYR A 234 -9.19 -13.84 -10.96
C TYR A 234 -9.67 -13.44 -12.34
N GLY A 235 -10.41 -12.32 -12.38
CA GLY A 235 -10.86 -11.73 -13.64
C GLY A 235 -9.71 -11.11 -14.43
N ASP A 236 -9.89 -11.05 -15.74
CA ASP A 236 -9.00 -10.30 -16.64
C ASP A 236 -9.46 -8.85 -16.71
N TYR A 237 -8.68 -7.95 -16.13
CA TYR A 237 -8.99 -6.51 -16.04
C TYR A 237 -7.98 -5.69 -16.81
N GLU A 238 -8.44 -4.88 -17.73
CA GLU A 238 -7.60 -3.94 -18.46
C GLU A 238 -7.62 -2.57 -17.78
N TYR A 239 -6.43 -2.09 -17.41
CA TYR A 239 -6.24 -0.74 -16.91
C TYR A 239 -6.20 0.27 -18.05
N THR A 240 -7.03 1.29 -17.98
CA THR A 240 -7.02 2.44 -18.88
C THR A 240 -6.72 3.72 -18.15
N PHE A 241 -5.73 4.47 -18.60
CA PHE A 241 -5.35 5.74 -17.99
C PHE A 241 -6.31 6.86 -18.40
N ASP A 242 -6.92 7.51 -17.44
CA ASP A 242 -7.81 8.66 -17.62
C ASP A 242 -7.24 9.88 -16.90
N ASP A 243 -6.62 10.76 -17.65
CA ASP A 243 -5.93 11.95 -17.13
C ASP A 243 -6.84 13.18 -16.93
N ARG A 244 -8.16 13.05 -17.19
CA ARG A 244 -9.10 14.19 -17.11
C ARG A 244 -9.10 14.87 -15.74
N SER A 245 -8.92 14.10 -14.66
CA SER A 245 -8.83 14.66 -13.32
C SER A 245 -7.62 15.59 -13.13
N TYR A 246 -6.51 15.27 -13.78
CA TYR A 246 -5.32 16.13 -13.79
C TYR A 246 -5.52 17.35 -14.69
N ARG A 247 -5.98 17.15 -15.91
CA ARG A 247 -6.24 18.26 -16.86
C ARG A 247 -7.24 19.29 -16.32
N ALA A 248 -8.16 18.85 -15.47
CA ALA A 248 -9.14 19.74 -14.85
C ALA A 248 -8.56 20.61 -13.73
N ARG A 249 -7.44 20.24 -13.11
CA ARG A 249 -6.95 20.89 -11.89
C ARG A 249 -5.46 21.22 -11.89
N VAL A 250 -4.68 20.62 -12.75
CA VAL A 250 -3.23 20.80 -12.79
C VAL A 250 -2.87 21.51 -14.09
N TYR A 251 -2.15 22.62 -13.97
CA TYR A 251 -1.61 23.30 -15.13
C TYR A 251 -0.56 22.43 -15.82
N ASN A 252 -0.77 22.16 -17.10
CA ASN A 252 0.24 21.50 -17.91
C ASN A 252 1.21 22.54 -18.50
N GLY A 253 2.36 22.69 -17.84
CA GLY A 253 3.42 23.61 -18.24
C GLY A 253 4.39 23.08 -19.30
N TRP A 254 4.22 21.84 -19.74
CA TRP A 254 5.11 21.25 -20.73
C TRP A 254 5.01 21.99 -22.08
N GLY A 255 6.14 22.57 -22.52
CA GLY A 255 6.17 23.40 -23.72
C GLY A 255 5.45 24.76 -23.62
N ASN A 256 4.86 25.07 -22.44
CA ASN A 256 4.15 26.33 -22.19
C ASN A 256 4.40 26.82 -20.76
N PRO A 257 5.65 27.13 -20.39
CA PRO A 257 5.99 27.60 -19.06
C PRO A 257 5.36 29.00 -18.83
N LYS A 258 4.93 29.24 -17.59
CA LYS A 258 4.40 30.53 -17.13
C LYS A 258 5.15 31.00 -15.89
N PRO A 259 6.42 31.41 -16.02
CA PRO A 259 7.25 31.79 -14.87
C PRO A 259 6.71 33.01 -14.13
N GLU A 260 5.96 33.86 -14.82
CA GLU A 260 5.40 35.10 -14.25
C GLU A 260 4.08 34.86 -13.49
N THR A 261 3.58 33.63 -13.44
CA THR A 261 2.34 33.37 -12.70
C THR A 261 2.59 33.49 -11.20
N PRO A 262 1.89 34.39 -10.50
CA PRO A 262 2.08 34.55 -9.06
C PRO A 262 1.67 33.25 -8.35
N LEU A 263 2.48 32.83 -7.37
CA LEU A 263 2.14 31.72 -6.50
C LEU A 263 1.04 32.12 -5.53
N VAL A 264 0.01 31.31 -5.45
CA VAL A 264 -1.05 31.45 -4.44
C VAL A 264 -0.89 30.33 -3.42
N TYR A 265 -0.56 30.72 -2.20
CA TYR A 265 -0.40 29.75 -1.11
C TYR A 265 -1.76 29.23 -0.64
N GLY A 266 -1.78 27.98 -0.24
CA GLY A 266 -2.92 27.41 0.46
C GLY A 266 -3.08 28.04 1.87
N PRO A 267 -4.23 27.85 2.52
CA PRO A 267 -4.55 28.54 3.78
C PRO A 267 -3.61 28.24 4.96
N ASN A 268 -2.84 27.16 4.87
CA ASN A 268 -1.92 26.73 5.92
C ASN A 268 -0.44 26.86 5.50
N ILE A 269 -0.17 27.54 4.40
CA ILE A 269 1.20 27.75 3.88
C ILE A 269 1.56 29.21 4.12
N THR A 270 2.62 29.43 4.87
CA THR A 270 3.21 30.76 5.09
C THR A 270 4.35 31.00 4.10
N ASP A 271 4.76 32.25 3.98
CA ASP A 271 5.94 32.60 3.20
C ASP A 271 7.17 31.84 3.70
N TRP A 272 8.11 31.60 2.80
CA TRP A 272 9.41 31.06 3.17
C TRP A 272 10.09 32.02 4.15
N PRO A 273 10.74 31.50 5.20
CA PRO A 273 11.59 32.35 6.02
C PRO A 273 12.73 32.91 5.17
N ASP A 274 13.16 34.12 5.50
CA ASP A 274 14.35 34.69 4.90
C ASP A 274 15.56 33.83 5.26
N PHE A 275 16.24 33.32 4.26
CA PHE A 275 17.50 32.60 4.41
C PHE A 275 18.64 33.47 3.94
N ASP A 276 19.73 33.44 4.64
CA ASP A 276 20.97 33.97 4.11
C ASP A 276 21.34 33.19 2.83
N PRO A 277 21.75 33.89 1.76
CA PRO A 277 22.19 33.22 0.56
C PRO A 277 23.36 32.30 0.88
N LEU A 278 23.34 31.07 0.28
CA LEU A 278 24.48 30.19 0.36
C LEU A 278 25.74 30.92 -0.10
N GLY A 279 26.81 30.81 0.66
CA GLY A 279 28.09 31.38 0.25
C GLY A 279 28.59 30.71 -1.05
N GLU A 280 29.47 31.44 -1.78
CA GLU A 280 30.06 30.95 -3.03
C GLU A 280 30.91 29.68 -2.83
N HIS A 281 31.21 29.32 -1.58
CA HIS A 281 31.98 28.13 -1.19
C HIS A 281 31.17 27.33 -0.14
N LEU A 282 30.90 26.06 -0.43
CA LEU A 282 30.41 25.07 0.52
C LEU A 282 31.57 24.55 1.36
#